data_74fda74eef65635f6ba586f622df4058
#
_entry.id   74fda74eef65635f6ba586f622df4058
#
_cell.length_a   1.000
_cell.length_b   1.000
_cell.length_c   1.000
_cell.angle_alpha   90.00
_cell.angle_beta   90.00
_cell.angle_gamma   90.00
#
_symmetry.space_group_name_H-M   'P 1'
#
loop_
_entity.id
_entity.type
_entity.pdbx_description
1 polymer ?
#
loop_
_entity_poly.entity_id
_entity_poly.type
_entity_poly.pdbx_seq_one_letter_code
_entity_poly.pdbx_strand_id
1 'polypeptide(L)'
;AASSDRDISSLAEIMAGGAARPPDQVGKISSTFKRASPGIGYGLTETNALGAVNAGAFYVANPRSTGRVVPAVTDFRITGEDGKTMPAGERGEVCIKSPANVVGYWNKPEATAEAFVDGWFHTGDVGYMDDDGFVYIVDRIKEIIIRGGENISCIEVEAAIYSHPDVVEAAVFGLPDERLGEIVGAAIVLREGAQMTAEALREYLAEHLASFTLPAHVWFRSEALPRIASGKIFKRQLKADYAAELAGAR
;
A
#
# COMPACT_ATOMS: atom_id res chain seq x y z
N ALA A 1 -6.68 -17.42 12.91
CA ALA A 1 -7.89 -16.87 13.51
C ALA A 1 -8.21 -17.70 14.71
N ALA A 2 -8.28 -17.07 15.90
CA ALA A 2 -8.80 -17.73 17.08
C ALA A 2 -10.22 -18.19 16.75
N SER A 3 -10.49 -19.49 16.90
CA SER A 3 -11.83 -20.04 16.81
C SER A 3 -12.65 -19.35 17.90
N SER A 4 -13.47 -18.38 17.54
CA SER A 4 -14.44 -17.85 18.50
C SER A 4 -15.63 -18.81 18.48
N ASP A 5 -16.14 -19.20 19.66
CA ASP A 5 -17.40 -19.97 19.80
C ASP A 5 -18.63 -19.16 19.38
N ARG A 6 -18.42 -18.00 18.75
CA ARG A 6 -19.49 -17.12 18.30
C ARG A 6 -20.06 -17.61 16.97
N ASP A 7 -21.37 -17.61 16.85
CA ASP A 7 -22.04 -17.79 15.58
C ASP A 7 -21.79 -16.57 14.67
N ILE A 8 -21.05 -16.80 13.60
CA ILE A 8 -20.75 -15.81 12.54
C ILE A 8 -21.46 -16.12 11.23
N SER A 9 -22.49 -16.98 11.27
CA SER A 9 -23.23 -17.42 10.06
C SER A 9 -23.94 -16.28 9.33
N SER A 10 -24.21 -15.17 10.01
CA SER A 10 -24.81 -13.96 9.42
C SER A 10 -23.80 -13.05 8.71
N LEU A 11 -22.47 -13.31 8.85
CA LEU A 11 -21.45 -12.50 8.21
C LEU A 11 -21.48 -12.70 6.68
N ALA A 12 -21.85 -11.64 5.95
CA ALA A 12 -21.99 -11.65 4.49
C ALA A 12 -20.77 -11.07 3.77
N GLU A 13 -20.10 -10.10 4.39
CA GLU A 13 -18.96 -9.40 3.78
C GLU A 13 -17.84 -9.13 4.78
N ILE A 14 -16.60 -9.16 4.31
CA ILE A 14 -15.41 -8.79 5.07
C ILE A 14 -14.68 -7.72 4.26
N MET A 15 -15.01 -6.47 4.54
CA MET A 15 -14.45 -5.31 3.88
C MET A 15 -13.19 -4.80 4.58
N ALA A 16 -12.25 -4.29 3.80
CA ALA A 16 -11.09 -3.54 4.28
C ALA A 16 -10.88 -2.28 3.44
N GLY A 17 -10.06 -1.37 3.94
CA GLY A 17 -9.69 -0.14 3.23
C GLY A 17 -8.59 0.58 3.98
N GLY A 18 -8.06 1.65 3.38
CA GLY A 18 -7.04 2.49 4.00
C GLY A 18 -5.61 1.94 3.97
N ALA A 19 -5.42 0.68 3.58
CA ALA A 19 -4.12 0.07 3.31
C ALA A 19 -4.27 -1.06 2.29
N ALA A 20 -3.20 -1.38 1.59
CA ALA A 20 -3.15 -2.54 0.70
C ALA A 20 -3.32 -3.84 1.52
N ARG A 21 -4.02 -4.80 0.92
CA ARG A 21 -4.16 -6.15 1.50
C ARG A 21 -3.29 -7.11 0.69
N PRO A 22 -2.43 -7.92 1.34
CA PRO A 22 -1.69 -8.96 0.65
C PRO A 22 -2.62 -9.90 -0.13
N PRO A 23 -2.33 -10.21 -1.40
CA PRO A 23 -3.22 -10.99 -2.27
C PRO A 23 -3.58 -12.37 -1.73
N ASP A 24 -2.66 -13.04 -1.04
CA ASP A 24 -2.87 -14.36 -0.42
C ASP A 24 -3.95 -14.34 0.68
N GLN A 25 -4.11 -13.21 1.37
CA GLN A 25 -5.17 -13.05 2.38
C GLN A 25 -6.57 -13.05 1.78
N VAL A 26 -6.74 -12.64 0.55
CA VAL A 26 -8.05 -12.67 -0.14
C VAL A 26 -8.53 -14.12 -0.28
N GLY A 27 -7.66 -15.00 -0.76
CA GLY A 27 -7.93 -16.44 -0.85
C GLY A 27 -8.18 -17.08 0.52
N LYS A 28 -7.39 -16.72 1.55
CA LYS A 28 -7.58 -17.20 2.93
C LYS A 28 -8.95 -16.79 3.50
N ILE A 29 -9.37 -15.54 3.28
CA ILE A 29 -10.70 -15.08 3.72
C ILE A 29 -11.80 -15.88 3.02
N SER A 30 -11.73 -15.98 1.69
CA SER A 30 -12.71 -16.72 0.89
C SER A 30 -12.82 -18.20 1.28
N SER A 31 -11.70 -18.84 1.61
CA SER A 31 -11.69 -20.25 2.04
C SER A 31 -12.15 -20.46 3.48
N THR A 32 -11.86 -19.52 4.38
CA THR A 32 -12.20 -19.60 5.81
C THR A 32 -13.66 -19.25 6.07
N PHE A 33 -14.17 -18.21 5.41
CA PHE A 33 -15.54 -17.71 5.61
C PHE A 33 -16.42 -18.07 4.41
N LYS A 34 -17.00 -19.27 4.41
CA LYS A 34 -17.75 -19.82 3.26
C LYS A 34 -18.95 -18.98 2.83
N ARG A 35 -19.50 -18.14 3.69
CA ARG A 35 -20.68 -17.29 3.42
C ARG A 35 -20.33 -15.81 3.25
N ALA A 36 -19.13 -15.39 3.69
CA ALA A 36 -18.71 -14.00 3.61
C ALA A 36 -17.78 -13.77 2.41
N SER A 37 -18.09 -12.75 1.64
CA SER A 37 -17.27 -12.31 0.49
C SER A 37 -16.17 -11.35 0.96
N PRO A 38 -14.92 -11.53 0.51
CA PRO A 38 -13.88 -10.52 0.75
C PRO A 38 -14.13 -9.29 -0.10
N GLY A 39 -13.77 -8.11 0.42
CA GLY A 39 -13.82 -6.87 -0.33
C GLY A 39 -12.77 -5.88 0.14
N ILE A 40 -12.43 -4.94 -0.75
CA ILE A 40 -11.54 -3.82 -0.48
C ILE A 40 -12.12 -2.55 -1.10
N GLY A 41 -11.96 -1.41 -0.40
CA GLY A 41 -12.27 -0.09 -0.92
C GLY A 41 -11.01 0.78 -0.94
N TYR A 42 -10.85 1.52 -2.03
CA TYR A 42 -9.87 2.57 -2.16
C TYR A 42 -10.57 3.94 -2.17
N GLY A 43 -10.08 4.84 -1.37
CA GLY A 43 -10.52 6.23 -1.26
C GLY A 43 -9.75 6.92 -0.17
N LEU A 44 -9.85 8.24 -0.15
CA LEU A 44 -9.13 9.11 0.77
C LEU A 44 -10.14 9.94 1.58
N THR A 45 -9.67 10.56 2.65
CA THR A 45 -10.47 11.51 3.44
C THR A 45 -11.00 12.64 2.54
N GLU A 46 -10.17 13.08 1.62
CA GLU A 46 -10.45 14.13 0.63
C GLU A 46 -11.56 13.77 -0.36
N THR A 47 -11.83 12.48 -0.54
CA THR A 47 -12.90 11.97 -1.41
C THR A 47 -14.08 11.38 -0.63
N ASN A 48 -14.15 11.64 0.69
CA ASN A 48 -15.12 11.00 1.60
C ASN A 48 -15.11 9.46 1.48
N ALA A 49 -13.93 8.86 1.32
CA ALA A 49 -13.67 7.44 1.10
C ALA A 49 -14.28 6.87 -0.19
N LEU A 50 -14.79 7.70 -1.10
CA LEU A 50 -15.27 7.27 -2.42
C LEU A 50 -14.11 7.24 -3.43
N GLY A 51 -14.01 6.14 -4.15
CA GLY A 51 -12.99 5.93 -5.16
C GLY A 51 -13.27 4.65 -5.95
N ALA A 52 -12.60 3.57 -5.62
CA ALA A 52 -12.77 2.27 -6.27
C ALA A 52 -13.13 1.19 -5.25
N VAL A 53 -13.86 0.17 -5.71
CA VAL A 53 -14.27 -0.97 -4.88
C VAL A 53 -14.06 -2.27 -5.63
N ASN A 54 -13.49 -3.26 -4.94
CA ASN A 54 -13.38 -4.63 -5.39
C ASN A 54 -14.00 -5.57 -4.36
N ALA A 55 -14.89 -6.46 -4.77
CA ALA A 55 -15.58 -7.34 -3.85
C ALA A 55 -15.97 -8.69 -4.49
N GLY A 56 -16.18 -9.68 -3.65
CA GLY A 56 -16.69 -10.98 -4.03
C GLY A 56 -15.80 -11.71 -5.04
N ALA A 57 -16.44 -12.31 -6.06
CA ALA A 57 -15.74 -13.08 -7.08
C ALA A 57 -14.73 -12.24 -7.88
N PHE A 58 -15.04 -10.98 -8.13
CA PHE A 58 -14.10 -10.06 -8.82
C PHE A 58 -12.83 -9.83 -8.02
N TYR A 59 -12.95 -9.69 -6.68
CA TYR A 59 -11.78 -9.52 -5.84
C TYR A 59 -10.95 -10.79 -5.71
N VAL A 60 -11.60 -11.95 -5.66
CA VAL A 60 -10.89 -13.25 -5.68
C VAL A 60 -10.13 -13.45 -7.00
N ALA A 61 -10.71 -13.04 -8.12
CA ALA A 61 -10.08 -13.13 -9.44
C ALA A 61 -8.94 -12.09 -9.63
N ASN A 62 -9.09 -10.90 -9.04
CA ASN A 62 -8.15 -9.78 -9.16
C ASN A 62 -7.69 -9.28 -7.79
N PRO A 63 -6.96 -10.09 -6.99
CA PRO A 63 -6.67 -9.79 -5.58
C PRO A 63 -5.67 -8.64 -5.39
N ARG A 64 -4.98 -8.20 -6.43
CA ARG A 64 -4.06 -7.06 -6.41
C ARG A 64 -4.73 -5.73 -6.74
N SER A 65 -5.93 -5.76 -7.34
CA SER A 65 -6.67 -4.56 -7.73
C SER A 65 -7.48 -4.00 -6.57
N THR A 66 -7.54 -2.68 -6.47
CA THR A 66 -8.49 -1.98 -5.60
C THR A 66 -9.91 -1.96 -6.16
N GLY A 67 -10.11 -2.49 -7.36
CA GLY A 67 -11.39 -2.63 -8.02
C GLY A 67 -11.66 -1.61 -9.11
N ARG A 68 -12.93 -1.48 -9.44
CA ARG A 68 -13.41 -0.52 -10.43
C ARG A 68 -13.89 0.75 -9.75
N VAL A 69 -13.83 1.82 -10.49
CA VAL A 69 -14.36 3.12 -10.08
C VAL A 69 -15.83 2.99 -9.67
N VAL A 70 -16.25 3.66 -8.61
CA VAL A 70 -17.68 3.72 -8.22
C VAL A 70 -18.45 4.51 -9.28
N PRO A 71 -19.28 3.84 -10.10
CA PRO A 71 -19.88 4.48 -11.27
C PRO A 71 -20.87 5.59 -10.88
N ALA A 72 -21.07 6.55 -11.79
CA ALA A 72 -21.99 7.67 -11.70
C ALA A 72 -21.65 8.76 -10.66
N VAL A 73 -20.69 8.51 -9.77
CA VAL A 73 -20.30 9.52 -8.74
C VAL A 73 -18.80 9.80 -8.72
N THR A 74 -18.00 9.06 -9.45
CA THR A 74 -16.54 9.21 -9.41
C THR A 74 -15.94 8.99 -10.79
N ASP A 75 -15.09 9.93 -11.22
CA ASP A 75 -14.23 9.80 -12.37
C ASP A 75 -12.79 9.59 -11.91
N PHE A 76 -12.07 8.70 -12.58
CA PHE A 76 -10.64 8.46 -12.38
C PHE A 76 -9.87 8.78 -13.64
N ARG A 77 -8.66 9.28 -13.46
CA ARG A 77 -7.64 9.27 -14.50
C ARG A 77 -6.29 8.96 -13.88
N ILE A 78 -5.43 8.32 -14.65
CA ILE A 78 -4.02 8.17 -14.35
C ILE A 78 -3.29 9.27 -15.11
N THR A 79 -2.49 10.07 -14.42
CA THR A 79 -1.90 11.29 -15.00
C THR A 79 -0.37 11.18 -14.96
N GLY A 80 0.27 11.38 -16.09
CA GLY A 80 1.72 11.47 -16.20
C GLY A 80 2.27 12.80 -15.65
N GLU A 81 3.59 12.91 -15.59
CA GLU A 81 4.28 14.13 -15.13
C GLU A 81 3.97 15.36 -16.00
N ASP A 82 3.64 15.15 -17.28
CA ASP A 82 3.21 16.19 -18.21
C ASP A 82 1.74 16.62 -18.06
N GLY A 83 1.03 16.09 -17.07
CA GLY A 83 -0.39 16.35 -16.78
C GLY A 83 -1.36 15.66 -17.72
N LYS A 84 -0.90 14.85 -18.68
CA LYS A 84 -1.78 14.11 -19.59
C LYS A 84 -2.24 12.80 -19.02
N THR A 85 -3.41 12.35 -19.45
CA THR A 85 -3.93 11.02 -19.10
C THR A 85 -3.08 9.93 -19.75
N MET A 86 -2.67 8.97 -18.95
CA MET A 86 -1.88 7.81 -19.38
C MET A 86 -2.76 6.76 -20.05
N PRO A 87 -2.20 6.02 -21.04
CA PRO A 87 -2.82 4.82 -21.58
C PRO A 87 -3.08 3.74 -20.51
N ALA A 88 -3.99 2.81 -20.81
CA ALA A 88 -4.22 1.66 -19.97
C ALA A 88 -2.93 0.85 -19.74
N GLY A 89 -2.72 0.40 -18.51
CA GLY A 89 -1.53 -0.32 -18.07
C GLY A 89 -0.32 0.56 -17.72
N GLU A 90 -0.30 1.83 -18.12
CA GLU A 90 0.80 2.73 -17.79
C GLU A 90 0.62 3.38 -16.41
N ARG A 91 1.75 3.56 -15.71
CA ARG A 91 1.78 4.11 -14.34
C ARG A 91 1.79 5.64 -14.39
N GLY A 92 1.08 6.25 -13.44
CA GLY A 92 1.06 7.69 -13.20
C GLY A 92 0.37 8.01 -11.90
N GLU A 93 0.17 9.29 -11.62
CA GLU A 93 -0.59 9.73 -10.45
C GLU A 93 -2.07 9.43 -10.63
N VAL A 94 -2.69 8.85 -9.61
CA VAL A 94 -4.15 8.67 -9.55
C VAL A 94 -4.80 10.00 -9.24
N CYS A 95 -5.69 10.46 -10.13
CA CYS A 95 -6.49 11.66 -9.91
C CYS A 95 -7.98 11.30 -9.87
N ILE A 96 -8.70 11.90 -8.93
CA ILE A 96 -10.12 11.61 -8.67
C ILE A 96 -10.95 12.87 -8.81
N LYS A 97 -12.04 12.79 -9.58
CA LYS A 97 -13.04 13.84 -9.67
C LYS A 97 -14.39 13.30 -9.23
N SER A 98 -14.98 13.90 -8.22
CA SER A 98 -16.24 13.44 -7.64
C SER A 98 -16.95 14.61 -6.94
N PRO A 99 -18.29 14.68 -6.95
CA PRO A 99 -19.03 15.59 -6.10
C PRO A 99 -18.84 15.31 -4.60
N ALA A 100 -18.29 14.15 -4.24
CA ALA A 100 -17.93 13.81 -2.87
C ALA A 100 -16.57 14.37 -2.44
N ASN A 101 -15.76 14.93 -3.35
CA ASN A 101 -14.50 15.54 -2.97
C ASN A 101 -14.75 16.71 -2.02
N VAL A 102 -13.91 16.83 -0.99
CA VAL A 102 -13.95 18.00 -0.10
C VAL A 102 -13.58 19.27 -0.88
N VAL A 103 -14.00 20.43 -0.40
CA VAL A 103 -13.72 21.71 -1.05
C VAL A 103 -12.27 22.18 -0.84
N GLY A 104 -11.54 21.58 0.09
CA GLY A 104 -10.15 21.91 0.37
C GLY A 104 -9.74 21.66 1.82
N TYR A 105 -8.51 22.01 2.15
CA TYR A 105 -7.94 21.90 3.48
C TYR A 105 -8.19 23.17 4.30
N TRP A 106 -8.68 23.00 5.53
CA TRP A 106 -9.00 24.12 6.42
C TRP A 106 -7.77 25.00 6.71
N ASN A 107 -7.89 26.29 6.42
CA ASN A 107 -6.82 27.29 6.58
C ASN A 107 -5.49 26.96 5.86
N LYS A 108 -5.55 26.20 4.74
CA LYS A 108 -4.38 25.85 3.92
C LYS A 108 -4.68 26.06 2.44
N PRO A 109 -4.82 27.32 1.99
CA PRO A 109 -5.18 27.62 0.59
C PRO A 109 -4.13 27.13 -0.41
N GLU A 110 -2.84 27.22 -0.10
CA GLU A 110 -1.75 26.77 -0.96
C GLU A 110 -1.79 25.25 -1.15
N ALA A 111 -1.90 24.48 -0.06
CA ALA A 111 -2.02 23.02 -0.13
C ALA A 111 -3.32 22.58 -0.83
N THR A 112 -4.40 23.38 -0.71
CA THR A 112 -5.64 23.14 -1.44
C THR A 112 -5.45 23.35 -2.93
N ALA A 113 -4.81 24.44 -3.35
CA ALA A 113 -4.55 24.74 -4.75
C ALA A 113 -3.61 23.72 -5.40
N GLU A 114 -2.65 23.18 -4.65
CA GLU A 114 -1.75 22.12 -5.09
C GLU A 114 -2.50 20.79 -5.28
N ALA A 115 -3.37 20.42 -4.36
CA ALA A 115 -4.05 19.14 -4.37
C ALA A 115 -5.29 19.10 -5.27
N PHE A 116 -5.97 20.23 -5.52
CA PHE A 116 -7.19 20.30 -6.30
C PHE A 116 -6.99 21.20 -7.53
N VAL A 117 -6.73 20.58 -8.67
CA VAL A 117 -6.46 21.28 -9.94
C VAL A 117 -7.56 20.93 -10.97
N ASP A 118 -8.20 21.95 -11.55
CA ASP A 118 -9.27 21.78 -12.56
C ASP A 118 -10.41 20.83 -12.15
N GLY A 119 -10.71 20.81 -10.85
CA GLY A 119 -11.73 19.93 -10.28
C GLY A 119 -11.30 18.49 -10.07
N TRP A 120 -10.01 18.18 -10.32
CA TRP A 120 -9.40 16.90 -10.01
C TRP A 120 -8.61 16.97 -8.70
N PHE A 121 -8.81 15.99 -7.85
CA PHE A 121 -8.00 15.79 -6.67
C PHE A 121 -6.80 14.91 -7.04
N HIS A 122 -5.61 15.46 -6.86
CA HIS A 122 -4.33 14.78 -7.00
C HIS A 122 -4.03 14.02 -5.72
N THR A 123 -4.12 12.69 -5.78
CA THR A 123 -4.11 11.85 -4.57
C THR A 123 -2.72 11.70 -3.96
N GLY A 124 -1.67 11.91 -4.73
CA GLY A 124 -0.30 11.56 -4.39
C GLY A 124 -0.04 10.05 -4.39
N ASP A 125 -1.00 9.25 -4.85
CA ASP A 125 -0.84 7.80 -5.02
C ASP A 125 -0.48 7.51 -6.49
N VAL A 126 0.50 6.63 -6.72
CA VAL A 126 0.85 6.10 -8.04
C VAL A 126 0.04 4.85 -8.31
N GLY A 127 -0.52 4.76 -9.49
CA GLY A 127 -1.30 3.61 -9.92
C GLY A 127 -1.37 3.48 -11.42
N TYR A 128 -2.11 2.49 -11.87
CA TYR A 128 -2.50 2.31 -13.27
C TYR A 128 -3.92 1.74 -13.33
N MET A 129 -4.54 1.85 -14.49
CA MET A 129 -5.83 1.25 -14.78
C MET A 129 -5.66 0.32 -15.98
N ASP A 130 -6.21 -0.90 -15.91
CA ASP A 130 -6.16 -1.83 -17.03
C ASP A 130 -7.30 -1.57 -18.05
N ASP A 131 -7.29 -2.31 -19.16
CA ASP A 131 -8.32 -2.21 -20.22
C ASP A 131 -9.73 -2.57 -19.74
N ASP A 132 -9.85 -3.36 -18.66
CA ASP A 132 -11.12 -3.74 -18.04
C ASP A 132 -11.60 -2.69 -17.02
N GLY A 133 -10.85 -1.62 -16.78
CA GLY A 133 -11.15 -0.53 -15.86
C GLY A 133 -10.88 -0.87 -14.39
N PHE A 134 -10.08 -1.91 -14.10
CA PHE A 134 -9.60 -2.16 -12.76
C PHE A 134 -8.44 -1.24 -12.41
N VAL A 135 -8.50 -0.64 -11.23
CA VAL A 135 -7.48 0.26 -10.68
C VAL A 135 -6.53 -0.52 -9.79
N TYR A 136 -5.24 -0.26 -9.96
CA TYR A 136 -4.16 -0.85 -9.18
C TYR A 136 -3.33 0.27 -8.56
N ILE A 137 -3.31 0.33 -7.24
CA ILE A 137 -2.44 1.25 -6.52
C ILE A 137 -1.08 0.59 -6.34
N VAL A 138 -0.04 1.26 -6.82
CA VAL A 138 1.35 0.77 -6.77
C VAL A 138 2.03 1.25 -5.50
N ASP A 139 1.97 2.57 -5.22
CA ASP A 139 2.56 3.17 -4.02
C ASP A 139 2.10 4.62 -3.87
N ARG A 140 2.63 5.31 -2.86
CA ARG A 140 2.57 6.77 -2.75
C ARG A 140 3.78 7.41 -3.40
N ILE A 141 3.60 8.53 -4.09
CA ILE A 141 4.70 9.28 -4.72
C ILE A 141 5.82 9.55 -3.71
N LYS A 142 5.46 9.95 -2.48
CA LYS A 142 6.41 10.28 -1.40
C LYS A 142 7.01 9.06 -0.69
N GLU A 143 6.55 7.85 -0.98
CA GLU A 143 7.02 6.60 -0.37
C GLU A 143 7.82 5.74 -1.36
N ILE A 144 7.77 6.04 -2.67
CA ILE A 144 8.63 5.40 -3.66
C ILE A 144 10.10 5.63 -3.29
N ILE A 145 10.86 4.55 -3.24
CA ILE A 145 12.29 4.61 -2.97
C ILE A 145 13.03 4.79 -4.28
N ILE A 146 13.79 5.87 -4.40
CA ILE A 146 14.57 6.18 -5.61
C ILE A 146 16.00 5.69 -5.40
N ARG A 147 16.30 4.48 -5.90
CA ARG A 147 17.59 3.83 -5.74
C ARG A 147 18.37 3.79 -7.05
N GLY A 148 19.36 4.66 -7.18
CA GLY A 148 20.22 4.69 -8.38
C GLY A 148 19.45 4.96 -9.68
N GLY A 149 18.34 5.69 -9.63
CA GLY A 149 17.43 5.95 -10.75
C GLY A 149 16.28 4.95 -10.91
N GLU A 150 16.30 3.85 -10.16
CA GLU A 150 15.19 2.88 -10.15
C GLU A 150 14.13 3.27 -9.11
N ASN A 151 12.87 3.18 -9.50
CA ASN A 151 11.71 3.44 -8.65
C ASN A 151 11.24 2.12 -8.01
N ILE A 152 11.39 2.00 -6.69
CA ILE A 152 11.03 0.81 -5.92
C ILE A 152 9.76 1.09 -5.13
N SER A 153 8.74 0.27 -5.32
CA SER A 153 7.51 0.32 -4.53
C SER A 153 7.71 -0.32 -3.16
N CYS A 154 7.46 0.45 -2.12
CA CYS A 154 7.40 -0.09 -0.75
C CYS A 154 6.32 -1.16 -0.61
N ILE A 155 5.15 -0.94 -1.22
CA ILE A 155 4.00 -1.87 -1.16
C ILE A 155 4.35 -3.21 -1.81
N GLU A 156 5.07 -3.21 -2.93
CA GLU A 156 5.50 -4.44 -3.62
C GLU A 156 6.47 -5.26 -2.76
N VAL A 157 7.45 -4.61 -2.16
CA VAL A 157 8.41 -5.27 -1.25
C VAL A 157 7.71 -5.76 0.02
N GLU A 158 6.81 -4.96 0.60
CA GLU A 158 6.00 -5.37 1.75
C GLU A 158 5.14 -6.60 1.44
N ALA A 159 4.50 -6.63 0.27
CA ALA A 159 3.67 -7.77 -0.14
C ALA A 159 4.49 -9.07 -0.23
N ALA A 160 5.72 -8.98 -0.76
CA ALA A 160 6.63 -10.12 -0.80
C ALA A 160 7.09 -10.54 0.61
N ILE A 161 7.38 -9.61 1.51
CA ILE A 161 7.73 -9.91 2.91
C ILE A 161 6.55 -10.57 3.62
N TYR A 162 5.32 -10.07 3.44
CA TYR A 162 4.11 -10.66 4.05
C TYR A 162 3.75 -12.04 3.52
N SER A 163 4.26 -12.46 2.35
CA SER A 163 4.06 -13.83 1.86
C SER A 163 4.82 -14.87 2.68
N HIS A 164 5.83 -14.46 3.45
CA HIS A 164 6.53 -15.36 4.37
C HIS A 164 5.63 -15.72 5.56
N PRO A 165 5.44 -17.03 5.89
CA PRO A 165 4.48 -17.50 6.90
C PRO A 165 4.75 -16.99 8.33
N ASP A 166 6.00 -16.68 8.65
CA ASP A 166 6.41 -16.22 9.98
C ASP A 166 6.34 -14.70 10.16
N VAL A 167 6.01 -13.94 9.13
CA VAL A 167 5.87 -12.48 9.21
C VAL A 167 4.47 -12.10 9.69
N VAL A 168 4.41 -11.24 10.70
CA VAL A 168 3.17 -10.66 11.25
C VAL A 168 2.98 -9.23 10.80
N GLU A 169 4.05 -8.41 10.89
CA GLU A 169 4.03 -7.03 10.42
C GLU A 169 5.31 -6.74 9.63
N ALA A 170 5.19 -5.90 8.61
CA ALA A 170 6.31 -5.39 7.85
C ALA A 170 6.06 -3.93 7.46
N ALA A 171 7.13 -3.14 7.44
CA ALA A 171 7.15 -1.79 6.89
C ALA A 171 8.44 -1.59 6.13
N VAL A 172 8.32 -1.15 4.88
CA VAL A 172 9.43 -0.84 3.98
C VAL A 172 9.53 0.67 3.78
N PHE A 173 10.75 1.19 3.75
CA PHE A 173 11.03 2.63 3.60
C PHE A 173 12.41 2.85 2.99
N GLY A 174 12.58 4.00 2.32
CA GLY A 174 13.86 4.44 1.78
C GLY A 174 14.75 5.02 2.87
N LEU A 175 16.01 4.63 2.88
CA LEU A 175 17.06 5.18 3.75
C LEU A 175 18.07 5.94 2.91
N PRO A 176 18.62 7.08 3.39
CA PRO A 176 19.62 7.82 2.63
C PRO A 176 20.88 6.98 2.35
N ASP A 177 21.36 7.04 1.12
CA ASP A 177 22.62 6.43 0.68
C ASP A 177 23.41 7.41 -0.19
N GLU A 178 24.72 7.57 0.10
CA GLU A 178 25.57 8.55 -0.59
C GLU A 178 25.75 8.27 -2.09
N ARG A 179 25.73 6.99 -2.48
CA ARG A 179 25.97 6.57 -3.87
C ARG A 179 24.69 6.39 -4.67
N LEU A 180 23.66 5.88 -4.03
CA LEU A 180 22.42 5.47 -4.71
C LEU A 180 21.25 6.42 -4.46
N GLY A 181 21.44 7.48 -3.66
CA GLY A 181 20.37 8.36 -3.21
C GLY A 181 19.59 7.73 -2.07
N GLU A 182 18.90 6.63 -2.33
CA GLU A 182 18.23 5.83 -1.30
C GLU A 182 18.55 4.34 -1.45
N ILE A 183 18.39 3.60 -0.36
CA ILE A 183 18.43 2.14 -0.28
C ILE A 183 17.21 1.64 0.48
N VAL A 184 16.84 0.39 0.26
CA VAL A 184 15.67 -0.22 0.88
C VAL A 184 15.98 -0.63 2.32
N GLY A 185 15.19 -0.16 3.28
CA GLY A 185 15.14 -0.62 4.67
C GLY A 185 13.82 -1.30 4.97
N ALA A 186 13.84 -2.32 5.83
CA ALA A 186 12.65 -3.03 6.27
C ALA A 186 12.64 -3.24 7.79
N ALA A 187 11.54 -2.89 8.45
CA ALA A 187 11.26 -3.23 9.84
C ALA A 187 10.18 -4.31 9.90
N ILE A 188 10.45 -5.41 10.61
CA ILE A 188 9.65 -6.63 10.56
C ILE A 188 9.36 -7.13 11.96
N VAL A 189 8.12 -7.58 12.17
CA VAL A 189 7.71 -8.32 13.37
C VAL A 189 7.41 -9.75 12.95
N LEU A 190 8.08 -10.70 13.60
CA LEU A 190 7.87 -12.13 13.38
C LEU A 190 6.81 -12.69 14.35
N ARG A 191 6.28 -13.86 14.02
CA ARG A 191 5.45 -14.64 14.95
C ARG A 191 6.23 -14.95 16.21
N GLU A 192 5.51 -15.10 17.30
CA GLU A 192 6.07 -15.55 18.57
C GLU A 192 6.82 -16.90 18.39
N GLY A 193 8.06 -16.94 18.83
CA GLY A 193 8.94 -18.10 18.70
C GLY A 193 9.63 -18.30 17.35
N ALA A 194 9.25 -17.54 16.31
CA ALA A 194 9.94 -17.58 15.03
C ALA A 194 11.29 -16.83 15.09
N GLN A 195 12.28 -17.34 14.35
CA GLN A 195 13.60 -16.72 14.19
C GLN A 195 13.94 -16.64 12.71
N MET A 196 14.50 -15.53 12.30
CA MET A 196 14.92 -15.30 10.93
C MET A 196 16.13 -14.37 10.91
N THR A 197 17.07 -14.62 10.02
CA THR A 197 18.17 -13.69 9.75
C THR A 197 17.84 -12.80 8.55
N ALA A 198 18.52 -11.67 8.43
CA ALA A 198 18.36 -10.79 7.28
C ALA A 198 18.76 -11.48 5.97
N GLU A 199 19.76 -12.36 6.02
CA GLU A 199 20.21 -13.17 4.89
C GLU A 199 19.12 -14.15 4.44
N ALA A 200 18.54 -14.92 5.36
CA ALA A 200 17.46 -15.87 5.06
C ALA A 200 16.23 -15.16 4.46
N LEU A 201 15.91 -13.99 4.99
CA LEU A 201 14.83 -13.18 4.40
C LEU A 201 15.17 -12.74 2.98
N ARG A 202 16.40 -12.26 2.71
CA ARG A 202 16.80 -11.84 1.36
C ARG A 202 16.81 -12.99 0.37
N GLU A 203 17.25 -14.18 0.80
CA GLU A 203 17.19 -15.40 -0.03
C GLU A 203 15.75 -15.73 -0.41
N TYR A 204 14.82 -15.71 0.55
CA TYR A 204 13.41 -15.91 0.29
C TYR A 204 12.84 -14.87 -0.68
N LEU A 205 13.16 -13.60 -0.48
CA LEU A 205 12.66 -12.49 -1.31
C LEU A 205 13.26 -12.52 -2.73
N ALA A 206 14.47 -13.04 -2.92
CA ALA A 206 15.11 -13.12 -4.23
C ALA A 206 14.38 -14.05 -5.21
N GLU A 207 13.52 -14.95 -4.72
CA GLU A 207 12.64 -15.77 -5.57
C GLU A 207 11.47 -14.96 -6.16
N HIS A 208 11.16 -13.80 -5.60
CA HIS A 208 9.96 -13.01 -5.91
C HIS A 208 10.26 -11.59 -6.39
N LEU A 209 11.44 -11.08 -6.08
CA LEU A 209 11.81 -9.68 -6.29
C LEU A 209 13.13 -9.54 -7.05
N ALA A 210 13.27 -8.44 -7.78
CA ALA A 210 14.52 -8.08 -8.41
C ALA A 210 15.60 -7.76 -7.35
N SER A 211 16.85 -8.03 -7.64
CA SER A 211 17.95 -7.88 -6.68
C SER A 211 18.11 -6.47 -6.11
N PHE A 212 17.80 -5.44 -6.91
CA PHE A 212 17.91 -4.04 -6.50
C PHE A 212 16.78 -3.60 -5.54
N THR A 213 15.68 -4.37 -5.46
CA THR A 213 14.55 -4.09 -4.54
C THR A 213 14.71 -4.79 -3.19
N LEU A 214 15.69 -5.70 -3.04
CA LEU A 214 15.90 -6.41 -1.79
C LEU A 214 16.35 -5.46 -0.67
N PRO A 215 15.83 -5.60 0.57
CA PRO A 215 16.22 -4.76 1.69
C PRO A 215 17.71 -4.86 1.99
N ALA A 216 18.41 -3.71 1.92
CA ALA A 216 19.80 -3.60 2.33
C ALA A 216 19.94 -3.73 3.86
N HIS A 217 19.00 -3.14 4.58
CA HIS A 217 18.93 -3.22 6.04
C HIS A 217 17.60 -3.82 6.48
N VAL A 218 17.67 -4.74 7.45
CA VAL A 218 16.50 -5.43 8.03
C VAL A 218 16.59 -5.36 9.54
N TRP A 219 15.53 -4.86 10.17
CA TRP A 219 15.38 -4.83 11.62
C TRP A 219 14.23 -5.73 12.04
N PHE A 220 14.54 -6.77 12.81
CA PHE A 220 13.52 -7.59 13.46
C PHE A 220 13.17 -6.99 14.82
N ARG A 221 11.89 -6.75 15.04
CA ARG A 221 11.35 -6.15 16.26
C ARG A 221 10.55 -7.18 17.07
N SER A 222 10.68 -7.08 18.38
CA SER A 222 9.85 -7.87 19.31
C SER A 222 8.49 -7.20 19.59
N GLU A 223 8.39 -5.88 19.34
CA GLU A 223 7.17 -5.10 19.57
C GLU A 223 6.51 -4.75 18.24
N ALA A 224 5.18 -4.54 18.29
CA ALA A 224 4.42 -4.07 17.14
C ALA A 224 4.99 -2.77 16.54
N LEU A 225 4.84 -2.60 15.25
CA LEU A 225 5.31 -1.40 14.57
C LEU A 225 4.50 -0.17 15.04
N PRO A 226 5.15 1.02 15.16
CA PRO A 226 4.48 2.24 15.60
C PRO A 226 3.35 2.60 14.64
N ARG A 227 2.23 3.10 15.20
CA ARG A 227 1.04 3.46 14.44
C ARG A 227 0.58 4.86 14.76
N ILE A 228 0.03 5.54 13.76
CA ILE A 228 -0.72 6.78 13.96
C ILE A 228 -2.12 6.48 14.52
N ALA A 229 -2.84 7.52 14.96
CA ALA A 229 -4.16 7.39 15.57
C ALA A 229 -5.19 6.64 14.70
N SER A 230 -5.05 6.65 13.38
CA SER A 230 -5.91 5.90 12.45
C SER A 230 -5.57 4.41 12.36
N GLY A 231 -4.56 3.92 13.08
CA GLY A 231 -4.11 2.52 13.07
C GLY A 231 -3.11 2.17 11.96
N LYS A 232 -2.79 3.10 11.05
CA LYS A 232 -1.78 2.87 10.01
C LYS A 232 -0.37 2.89 10.60
N ILE A 233 0.53 2.06 10.06
CA ILE A 233 1.94 2.05 10.45
C ILE A 233 2.57 3.42 10.20
N PHE A 234 3.32 3.93 11.17
CA PHE A 234 3.95 5.24 11.12
C PHE A 234 5.36 5.13 10.50
N LYS A 235 5.42 4.85 9.18
CA LYS A 235 6.67 4.67 8.43
C LYS A 235 7.64 5.84 8.56
N ARG A 236 7.12 7.08 8.61
CA ARG A 236 7.97 8.28 8.75
C ARG A 236 8.80 8.25 10.03
N GLN A 237 8.25 7.76 11.14
CA GLN A 237 9.00 7.58 12.37
C GLN A 237 10.07 6.50 12.23
N LEU A 238 9.70 5.32 11.69
CA LEU A 238 10.64 4.22 11.45
C LEU A 238 11.83 4.67 10.58
N LYS A 239 11.54 5.37 9.47
CA LYS A 239 12.57 5.94 8.59
C LYS A 239 13.53 6.87 9.38
N ALA A 240 12.99 7.76 10.22
CA ALA A 240 13.79 8.70 10.99
C ALA A 240 14.66 7.99 12.04
N ASP A 241 14.08 7.05 12.79
CA ASP A 241 14.77 6.32 13.87
C ASP A 241 15.93 5.49 13.29
N TYR A 242 15.69 4.73 12.23
CA TYR A 242 16.72 3.88 11.64
C TYR A 242 17.76 4.65 10.81
N ALA A 243 17.39 5.76 10.19
CA ALA A 243 18.36 6.64 9.56
C ALA A 243 19.33 7.24 10.60
N ALA A 244 18.84 7.64 11.77
CA ALA A 244 19.67 8.13 12.87
C ALA A 244 20.58 7.04 13.45
N GLU A 245 20.07 5.80 13.61
CA GLU A 245 20.86 4.65 14.05
C GLU A 245 22.04 4.38 13.11
N LEU A 246 21.79 4.35 11.80
CA LEU A 246 22.85 4.13 10.80
C LEU A 246 23.88 5.27 10.76
N ALA A 247 23.43 6.52 10.96
CA ALA A 247 24.33 7.66 11.03
C ALA A 247 25.22 7.64 12.29
N GLY A 248 24.70 7.15 13.42
CA GLY A 248 25.43 6.99 14.68
C GLY A 248 26.38 5.79 14.73
N ALA A 249 26.21 4.82 13.81
CA ALA A 249 27.04 3.61 13.70
C ALA A 249 28.25 3.79 12.77
N ARG A 250 28.40 4.94 12.11
CA ARG A 250 29.55 5.35 11.29
C ARG A 250 30.51 6.18 12.12
#